data_1b0b783df21cdf7ac54af4547bebaaf8
#
_entry.id   1b0b783df21cdf7ac54af4547bebaaf8
#
_cell.length_a   1.000
_cell.length_b   1.000
_cell.length_c   1.000
_cell.angle_alpha   90.00
_cell.angle_beta   90.00
_cell.angle_gamma   90.00
#
_symmetry.space_group_name_H-M   'P 1'
#
loop_
_entity.id
_entity.type
_entity.pdbx_description
1 polymer ?
#
loop_
_entity_poly.entity_id
_entity_poly.type
_entity_poly.pdbx_seq_one_letter_code
_entity_poly.pdbx_strand_id
1 'polypeptide(L)'
;DLLIVSPGVPHLYPEAHPIVTMAYESNIRVDNDIGLFFSNHVQEEYEAFGDPPKIIAITGSNGKSTATALTNHVLSKFFSDVEMGGNIGKPVLELSPLKEGSIRIIELSSYQIELAKCLAPNLAAFINFSPDHLQRHGGLGGYFYAKARLFLENLTDVSVINIDTAEGLFLFQRLNTVENKMIAISSKLNI
;
A
#
# COMPACT_ATOMS: atom_id res chain seq x y z
N ASP A 1 -3.09 21.40 11.72
CA ASP A 1 -3.11 21.60 10.28
C ASP A 1 -2.51 20.39 9.57
N LEU A 2 -2.93 20.14 8.32
CA LEU A 2 -2.51 19.01 7.50
C LEU A 2 -2.39 19.47 6.05
N LEU A 3 -1.27 19.17 5.40
CA LEU A 3 -1.06 19.34 3.97
C LEU A 3 -1.22 17.99 3.28
N ILE A 4 -2.21 17.88 2.40
CA ILE A 4 -2.39 16.71 1.53
C ILE A 4 -1.76 17.01 0.16
N VAL A 5 -0.84 16.16 -0.28
CA VAL A 5 -0.15 16.32 -1.56
C VAL A 5 -0.38 15.13 -2.48
N SER A 6 -0.49 15.44 -3.77
CA SER A 6 -0.57 14.44 -4.83
C SER A 6 0.75 13.67 -4.95
N PRO A 7 0.73 12.36 -5.28
CA PRO A 7 1.94 11.55 -5.47
C PRO A 7 2.94 12.10 -6.49
N GLY A 8 2.48 12.94 -7.44
CA GLY A 8 3.34 13.63 -8.40
C GLY A 8 4.22 14.72 -7.81
N VAL A 9 3.85 15.29 -6.65
CA VAL A 9 4.60 16.36 -5.98
C VAL A 9 5.79 15.76 -5.22
N PRO A 10 7.04 16.15 -5.53
CA PRO A 10 8.20 15.64 -4.79
C PRO A 10 8.17 16.11 -3.34
N HIS A 11 8.36 15.17 -2.42
CA HIS A 11 8.43 15.51 -0.98
C HIS A 11 9.83 15.32 -0.38
N LEU A 12 10.73 14.61 -1.09
CA LEU A 12 12.13 14.42 -0.71
C LEU A 12 13.06 14.58 -1.93
N TYR A 13 12.96 13.70 -2.91
CA TYR A 13 13.89 13.60 -4.02
C TYR A 13 13.23 13.95 -5.38
N PRO A 14 14.02 14.47 -6.34
CA PRO A 14 15.42 14.92 -6.19
C PRO A 14 15.56 16.18 -5.30
N GLU A 15 14.52 16.98 -5.19
CA GLU A 15 14.37 18.15 -4.34
C GLU A 15 12.91 18.28 -3.91
N ALA A 16 12.68 18.54 -2.63
CA ALA A 16 11.33 18.71 -2.11
C ALA A 16 10.66 19.96 -2.72
N HIS A 17 9.39 19.84 -3.08
CA HIS A 17 8.61 20.98 -3.56
C HIS A 17 8.52 22.07 -2.47
N PRO A 18 8.65 23.36 -2.81
CA PRO A 18 8.67 24.45 -1.82
C PRO A 18 7.52 24.42 -0.80
N ILE A 19 6.30 24.06 -1.24
CA ILE A 19 5.15 23.98 -0.32
C ILE A 19 5.34 22.86 0.74
N VAL A 20 6.00 21.76 0.38
CA VAL A 20 6.29 20.67 1.30
C VAL A 20 7.36 21.08 2.29
N THR A 21 8.41 21.77 1.82
CA THR A 21 9.45 22.34 2.67
C THR A 21 8.85 23.33 3.68
N MET A 22 8.02 24.26 3.22
CA MET A 22 7.32 25.21 4.10
C MET A 22 6.45 24.52 5.16
N ALA A 23 5.76 23.43 4.76
CA ALA A 23 4.95 22.67 5.72
C ALA A 23 5.81 22.02 6.81
N TYR A 24 6.93 21.41 6.45
CA TYR A 24 7.86 20.83 7.43
C TYR A 24 8.48 21.87 8.35
N GLU A 25 8.91 23.01 7.80
CA GLU A 25 9.45 24.13 8.60
C GLU A 25 8.41 24.70 9.58
N SER A 26 7.14 24.64 9.21
CA SER A 26 6.01 25.08 10.03
C SER A 26 5.45 24.00 10.94
N ASN A 27 6.08 22.83 11.04
CA ASN A 27 5.58 21.65 11.77
C ASN A 27 4.16 21.21 11.34
N ILE A 28 3.81 21.46 10.08
CA ILE A 28 2.56 20.97 9.49
C ILE A 28 2.79 19.55 8.99
N ARG A 29 1.92 18.64 9.39
CA ARG A 29 1.94 17.24 8.90
C ARG A 29 1.68 17.22 7.40
N VAL A 30 2.50 16.48 6.67
CA VAL A 30 2.31 16.23 5.23
C VAL A 30 1.88 14.78 5.05
N ASP A 31 0.83 14.57 4.28
CA ASP A 31 0.24 13.26 4.01
C ASP A 31 -0.32 13.22 2.57
N ASN A 32 -0.91 12.13 2.16
CA ASN A 32 -1.61 11.97 0.90
C ASN A 32 -3.01 11.35 1.09
N ASP A 33 -3.71 11.14 -0.01
CA ASP A 33 -5.03 10.53 -0.06
C ASP A 33 -5.06 9.11 0.55
N ILE A 34 -3.99 8.34 0.35
CA ILE A 34 -3.85 6.98 0.89
C ILE A 34 -3.72 7.01 2.41
N GLY A 35 -2.85 7.88 2.94
CA GLY A 35 -2.68 8.02 4.39
C GLY A 35 -3.97 8.52 5.06
N LEU A 36 -4.68 9.44 4.42
CA LEU A 36 -5.97 9.92 4.90
C LEU A 36 -7.04 8.81 4.89
N PHE A 37 -7.11 8.03 3.80
CA PHE A 37 -8.03 6.90 3.69
C PHE A 37 -7.80 5.88 4.81
N PHE A 38 -6.57 5.43 5.02
CA PHE A 38 -6.26 4.47 6.08
C PHE A 38 -6.44 5.06 7.48
N SER A 39 -6.12 6.33 7.69
CA SER A 39 -6.36 6.99 8.98
C SER A 39 -7.83 7.01 9.35
N ASN A 40 -8.71 7.29 8.39
CA ASN A 40 -10.14 7.25 8.60
C ASN A 40 -10.62 5.81 8.87
N HIS A 41 -10.14 4.83 8.09
CA HIS A 41 -10.49 3.42 8.28
C HIS A 41 -10.12 2.89 9.66
N VAL A 42 -8.92 3.19 10.16
CA VAL A 42 -8.46 2.73 11.48
C VAL A 42 -9.24 3.39 12.63
N GLN A 43 -9.78 4.60 12.42
CA GLN A 43 -10.58 5.30 13.43
C GLN A 43 -12.04 4.87 13.47
N GLU A 44 -12.52 4.17 12.44
CA GLU A 44 -13.88 3.65 12.45
C GLU A 44 -14.00 2.41 13.33
N GLU A 45 -15.02 2.39 14.18
CA GLU A 45 -15.30 1.25 15.05
C GLU A 45 -16.17 0.23 14.29
N TYR A 46 -15.54 -0.86 13.85
CA TYR A 46 -16.25 -1.97 13.19
C TYR A 46 -16.61 -3.11 14.14
N GLU A 47 -16.49 -2.91 15.45
CA GLU A 47 -16.77 -3.95 16.47
C GLU A 47 -18.20 -4.48 16.43
N ALA A 48 -19.15 -3.66 15.96
CA ALA A 48 -20.53 -4.04 15.80
C ALA A 48 -20.80 -4.90 14.55
N PHE A 49 -19.82 -5.04 13.65
CA PHE A 49 -19.99 -5.80 12.41
C PHE A 49 -19.65 -7.27 12.65
N GLY A 50 -20.54 -8.16 12.20
CA GLY A 50 -20.26 -9.60 12.21
C GLY A 50 -19.14 -10.00 11.23
N ASP A 51 -18.99 -9.24 10.13
CA ASP A 51 -17.95 -9.39 9.13
C ASP A 51 -17.32 -8.02 8.80
N PRO A 52 -16.26 -7.60 9.51
CA PRO A 52 -15.63 -6.32 9.31
C PRO A 52 -15.09 -6.15 7.88
N PRO A 53 -15.09 -4.93 7.32
CA PRO A 53 -14.57 -4.67 5.99
C PRO A 53 -13.09 -5.08 5.87
N LYS A 54 -12.68 -5.51 4.67
CA LYS A 54 -11.31 -5.94 4.39
C LYS A 54 -10.67 -5.05 3.33
N ILE A 55 -9.46 -4.63 3.59
CA ILE A 55 -8.64 -3.87 2.65
C ILE A 55 -7.45 -4.72 2.21
N ILE A 56 -7.34 -4.90 0.89
CA ILE A 56 -6.24 -5.61 0.23
C ILE A 56 -5.40 -4.57 -0.49
N ALA A 57 -4.13 -4.44 -0.12
CA ALA A 57 -3.19 -3.53 -0.77
C ALA A 57 -2.21 -4.30 -1.67
N ILE A 58 -2.04 -3.84 -2.90
CA ILE A 58 -1.15 -4.49 -3.88
C ILE A 58 -0.08 -3.50 -4.33
N THR A 59 1.19 -3.88 -4.16
CA THR A 59 2.34 -3.13 -4.64
C THR A 59 3.34 -4.03 -5.35
N GLY A 60 4.28 -3.41 -6.06
CA GLY A 60 5.33 -4.04 -6.84
C GLY A 60 5.87 -3.07 -7.88
N SER A 61 6.86 -3.48 -8.66
CA SER A 61 7.36 -2.64 -9.77
C SER A 61 6.43 -2.75 -10.99
N ASN A 62 6.11 -3.96 -11.43
CA ASN A 62 5.32 -4.22 -12.63
C ASN A 62 4.10 -5.08 -12.33
N GLY A 63 3.06 -4.98 -13.18
CA GLY A 63 1.88 -5.86 -13.13
C GLY A 63 0.90 -5.57 -11.99
N LYS A 64 1.08 -4.51 -11.22
CA LYS A 64 0.18 -4.09 -10.13
C LYS A 64 -1.28 -3.99 -10.61
N SER A 65 -1.52 -3.24 -11.68
CA SER A 65 -2.86 -3.00 -12.22
C SER A 65 -3.53 -4.30 -12.68
N THR A 66 -2.76 -5.20 -13.30
CA THR A 66 -3.26 -6.52 -13.71
C THR A 66 -3.63 -7.36 -12.49
N ALA A 67 -2.77 -7.41 -11.48
CA ALA A 67 -3.03 -8.14 -10.25
C ALA A 67 -4.25 -7.58 -9.50
N THR A 68 -4.37 -6.26 -9.40
CA THR A 68 -5.51 -5.57 -8.78
C THR A 68 -6.82 -5.89 -9.51
N ALA A 69 -6.83 -5.75 -10.84
CA ALA A 69 -8.02 -6.04 -11.64
C ALA A 69 -8.41 -7.52 -11.60
N LEU A 70 -7.43 -8.43 -11.64
CA LEU A 70 -7.68 -9.87 -11.52
C LEU A 70 -8.24 -10.23 -10.15
N THR A 71 -7.67 -9.69 -9.08
CA THR A 71 -8.16 -9.91 -7.71
C THR A 71 -9.58 -9.40 -7.57
N ASN A 72 -9.87 -8.19 -8.08
CA ASN A 72 -11.23 -7.65 -8.09
C ASN A 72 -12.18 -8.55 -8.88
N HIS A 73 -11.80 -9.00 -10.08
CA HIS A 73 -12.64 -9.87 -10.90
C HIS A 73 -12.97 -11.19 -10.19
N VAL A 74 -11.97 -11.81 -9.55
CA VAL A 74 -12.17 -13.08 -8.84
C VAL A 74 -13.05 -12.88 -7.62
N LEU A 75 -12.74 -11.91 -6.76
CA LEU A 75 -13.50 -11.71 -5.52
C LEU A 75 -14.94 -11.26 -5.77
N SER A 76 -15.21 -10.50 -6.83
CA SER A 76 -16.57 -10.11 -7.23
C SER A 76 -17.47 -11.29 -7.65
N LYS A 77 -16.92 -12.51 -7.81
CA LYS A 77 -17.74 -13.72 -8.03
C LYS A 77 -18.29 -14.32 -6.75
N PHE A 78 -17.66 -14.00 -5.62
CA PHE A 78 -17.96 -14.61 -4.32
C PHE A 78 -18.52 -13.61 -3.30
N PHE A 79 -18.25 -12.32 -3.48
CA PHE A 79 -18.63 -11.26 -2.56
C PHE A 79 -19.40 -10.16 -3.30
N SER A 80 -20.42 -9.63 -2.64
CA SER A 80 -21.36 -8.67 -3.26
C SER A 80 -20.86 -7.22 -3.29
N ASP A 81 -19.96 -6.85 -2.38
CA ASP A 81 -19.44 -5.48 -2.24
C ASP A 81 -17.91 -5.49 -2.36
N VAL A 82 -17.44 -5.59 -3.60
CA VAL A 82 -16.02 -5.56 -3.95
C VAL A 82 -15.77 -4.39 -4.88
N GLU A 83 -14.82 -3.52 -4.52
CA GLU A 83 -14.45 -2.37 -5.33
C GLU A 83 -12.93 -2.19 -5.33
N MET A 84 -12.38 -1.74 -6.46
CA MET A 84 -10.94 -1.47 -6.58
C MET A 84 -10.65 0.00 -6.86
N GLY A 85 -9.50 0.47 -6.38
CA GLY A 85 -9.06 1.84 -6.61
C GLY A 85 -7.61 2.08 -6.21
N GLY A 86 -7.26 3.34 -5.99
CA GLY A 86 -5.92 3.77 -5.61
C GLY A 86 -5.17 4.36 -6.79
N ASN A 87 -3.99 3.80 -7.12
CA ASN A 87 -3.18 4.25 -8.26
C ASN A 87 -3.79 3.89 -9.63
N ILE A 88 -4.84 3.09 -9.65
CA ILE A 88 -5.62 2.72 -10.84
C ILE A 88 -7.12 2.86 -10.56
N GLY A 89 -7.88 3.20 -11.58
CA GLY A 89 -9.33 3.29 -11.49
C GLY A 89 -9.77 4.50 -10.67
N LYS A 90 -10.56 4.27 -9.62
CA LYS A 90 -11.05 5.32 -8.74
C LYS A 90 -10.00 5.77 -7.72
N PRO A 91 -9.86 7.08 -7.45
CA PRO A 91 -9.16 7.55 -6.26
C PRO A 91 -9.74 6.90 -4.99
N VAL A 92 -8.91 6.61 -3.99
CA VAL A 92 -9.36 5.88 -2.79
C VAL A 92 -10.48 6.60 -2.03
N LEU A 93 -10.47 7.93 -2.04
CA LEU A 93 -11.49 8.74 -1.36
C LEU A 93 -12.83 8.81 -2.11
N GLU A 94 -12.88 8.32 -3.36
CA GLU A 94 -14.10 8.19 -4.16
C GLU A 94 -14.72 6.76 -4.09
N LEU A 95 -14.04 5.84 -3.43
CA LEU A 95 -14.59 4.50 -3.20
C LEU A 95 -15.85 4.60 -2.33
N SER A 96 -16.76 3.66 -2.54
CA SER A 96 -17.98 3.57 -1.76
C SER A 96 -17.66 3.42 -0.27
N PRO A 97 -18.43 4.02 0.64
CA PRO A 97 -18.24 3.87 2.08
C PRO A 97 -18.13 2.39 2.48
N LEU A 98 -17.26 2.11 3.44
CA LEU A 98 -17.09 0.78 3.98
C LEU A 98 -18.31 0.39 4.83
N LYS A 99 -18.75 -0.84 4.68
CA LYS A 99 -19.82 -1.45 5.45
C LYS A 99 -19.49 -2.92 5.72
N GLU A 100 -20.34 -3.59 6.46
CA GLU A 100 -20.18 -5.01 6.77
C GLU A 100 -19.94 -5.86 5.50
N GLY A 101 -18.91 -6.68 5.50
CA GLY A 101 -18.50 -7.54 4.38
C GLY A 101 -17.91 -6.81 3.17
N SER A 102 -17.67 -5.50 3.23
CA SER A 102 -17.00 -4.75 2.15
C SER A 102 -15.58 -5.23 1.92
N ILE A 103 -15.17 -5.34 0.64
CA ILE A 103 -13.78 -5.59 0.25
C ILE A 103 -13.31 -4.46 -0.65
N ARG A 104 -12.19 -3.83 -0.30
CA ARG A 104 -11.52 -2.81 -1.11
C ARG A 104 -10.14 -3.28 -1.52
N ILE A 105 -9.86 -3.23 -2.82
CA ILE A 105 -8.59 -3.65 -3.40
C ILE A 105 -7.87 -2.41 -3.88
N ILE A 106 -6.77 -2.06 -3.22
CA ILE A 106 -6.07 -0.81 -3.43
C ILE A 106 -4.73 -1.07 -4.12
N GLU A 107 -4.58 -0.56 -5.34
CA GLU A 107 -3.26 -0.49 -5.97
C GLU A 107 -2.45 0.65 -5.37
N LEU A 108 -1.24 0.36 -4.92
CA LEU A 108 -0.34 1.35 -4.31
C LEU A 108 0.97 1.49 -5.08
N SER A 109 1.28 2.71 -5.47
CA SER A 109 2.60 3.09 -5.99
C SER A 109 3.59 3.32 -4.84
N SER A 110 4.90 3.31 -5.16
CA SER A 110 5.95 3.65 -4.20
C SER A 110 5.82 5.08 -3.66
N TYR A 111 5.39 6.02 -4.50
CA TYR A 111 5.17 7.41 -4.09
C TYR A 111 4.05 7.56 -3.05
N GLN A 112 2.96 6.83 -3.26
CA GLN A 112 1.85 6.83 -2.31
C GLN A 112 2.24 6.21 -0.98
N ILE A 113 2.91 5.05 -1.01
CA ILE A 113 3.37 4.37 0.21
C ILE A 113 4.40 5.22 0.96
N GLU A 114 5.36 5.83 0.24
CA GLU A 114 6.43 6.63 0.85
C GLU A 114 5.90 7.82 1.65
N LEU A 115 4.87 8.49 1.16
CA LEU A 115 4.31 9.68 1.78
C LEU A 115 3.23 9.38 2.83
N ALA A 116 2.44 8.32 2.63
CA ALA A 116 1.33 7.97 3.52
C ALA A 116 1.79 7.81 4.98
N LYS A 117 1.08 8.44 5.92
CA LYS A 117 1.37 8.39 7.36
C LYS A 117 0.66 7.27 8.09
N CYS A 118 -0.35 6.69 7.47
CA CYS A 118 -1.02 5.49 7.95
C CYS A 118 -1.14 4.50 6.80
N LEU A 119 -0.81 3.25 7.06
CA LEU A 119 -0.92 2.13 6.13
C LEU A 119 -1.38 0.90 6.92
N ALA A 120 -2.65 0.57 6.84
CA ALA A 120 -3.27 -0.48 7.67
C ALA A 120 -4.17 -1.42 6.83
N PRO A 121 -3.63 -2.08 5.78
CA PRO A 121 -4.41 -3.08 5.06
C PRO A 121 -4.49 -4.39 5.84
N ASN A 122 -5.59 -5.12 5.73
CA ASN A 122 -5.71 -6.47 6.28
C ASN A 122 -4.80 -7.47 5.52
N LEU A 123 -4.66 -7.29 4.20
CA LEU A 123 -3.72 -8.06 3.40
C LEU A 123 -2.89 -7.13 2.51
N ALA A 124 -1.57 -7.36 2.49
CA ALA A 124 -0.67 -6.68 1.58
C ALA A 124 0.08 -7.67 0.69
N ALA A 125 0.19 -7.36 -0.60
CA ALA A 125 0.89 -8.17 -1.58
C ALA A 125 2.06 -7.40 -2.21
N PHE A 126 3.27 -7.99 -2.14
CA PHE A 126 4.48 -7.57 -2.84
C PHE A 126 4.71 -8.49 -4.02
N ILE A 127 4.27 -8.07 -5.21
CA ILE A 127 4.17 -8.99 -6.36
C ILE A 127 5.47 -9.17 -7.14
N ASN A 128 6.34 -8.17 -7.17
CA ASN A 128 7.70 -8.24 -7.75
C ASN A 128 8.49 -6.97 -7.43
N PHE A 129 9.80 -7.02 -7.76
CA PHE A 129 10.69 -5.88 -7.66
C PHE A 129 11.64 -5.83 -8.85
N SER A 130 11.77 -4.65 -9.45
CA SER A 130 12.79 -4.31 -10.43
C SER A 130 13.09 -2.82 -10.34
N PRO A 131 14.30 -2.35 -10.68
CA PRO A 131 14.66 -0.94 -10.62
C PRO A 131 13.71 -0.07 -11.43
N ASP A 132 13.17 0.95 -10.78
CA ASP A 132 12.30 1.97 -11.39
C ASP A 132 12.30 3.24 -10.51
N HIS A 133 12.03 4.39 -11.11
CA HIS A 133 11.87 5.65 -10.39
C HIS A 133 13.00 6.03 -9.42
N LEU A 134 14.23 5.57 -9.65
CA LEU A 134 15.36 5.68 -8.72
C LEU A 134 15.66 7.12 -8.32
N GLN A 135 15.50 8.06 -9.24
CA GLN A 135 15.75 9.49 -8.99
C GLN A 135 14.79 10.07 -7.93
N ARG A 136 13.56 9.56 -7.86
CA ARG A 136 12.52 10.04 -6.94
C ARG A 136 12.62 9.43 -5.53
N HIS A 137 13.45 8.39 -5.37
CA HIS A 137 13.63 7.66 -4.12
C HIS A 137 15.07 7.69 -3.61
N GLY A 138 15.95 8.51 -4.22
CA GLY A 138 17.37 8.56 -3.84
C GLY A 138 18.14 7.25 -4.12
N GLY A 139 17.69 6.44 -5.10
CA GLY A 139 18.32 5.22 -5.53
C GLY A 139 17.49 3.94 -5.26
N LEU A 140 18.10 2.79 -5.55
CA LEU A 140 17.44 1.47 -5.46
C LEU A 140 16.96 1.15 -4.03
N GLY A 141 17.80 1.44 -3.03
CA GLY A 141 17.48 1.19 -1.62
C GLY A 141 16.27 2.00 -1.15
N GLY A 142 16.20 3.28 -1.51
CA GLY A 142 15.05 4.13 -1.20
C GLY A 142 13.77 3.66 -1.89
N TYR A 143 13.87 3.25 -3.17
CA TYR A 143 12.73 2.70 -3.89
C TYR A 143 12.21 1.40 -3.28
N PHE A 144 13.10 0.50 -2.88
CA PHE A 144 12.73 -0.72 -2.16
C PHE A 144 12.08 -0.38 -0.81
N TYR A 145 12.73 0.49 -0.02
CA TYR A 145 12.22 0.86 1.30
C TYR A 145 10.84 1.53 1.22
N ALA A 146 10.63 2.40 0.23
CA ALA A 146 9.33 3.02 0.01
C ALA A 146 8.20 1.98 -0.10
N LYS A 147 8.42 0.89 -0.86
CA LYS A 147 7.44 -0.21 -0.96
C LYS A 147 7.38 -1.09 0.28
N ALA A 148 8.53 -1.35 0.90
CA ALA A 148 8.63 -2.22 2.08
C ALA A 148 7.90 -1.64 3.31
N ARG A 149 7.74 -0.31 3.40
CA ARG A 149 6.97 0.36 4.45
C ARG A 149 5.57 -0.22 4.63
N LEU A 150 4.90 -0.58 3.53
CA LEU A 150 3.55 -1.20 3.57
C LEU A 150 3.50 -2.46 4.46
N PHE A 151 4.64 -3.11 4.66
CA PHE A 151 4.78 -4.35 5.43
C PHE A 151 5.50 -4.16 6.76
N LEU A 152 6.40 -3.19 6.83
CA LEU A 152 7.27 -2.99 8.00
C LEU A 152 6.67 -2.09 9.07
N GLU A 153 5.71 -1.25 8.72
CA GLU A 153 5.10 -0.26 9.63
C GLU A 153 3.84 -0.78 10.35
N ASN A 154 3.50 -2.09 10.23
CA ASN A 154 2.91 -2.87 11.31
C ASN A 154 1.42 -3.12 11.40
N LEU A 155 0.63 -2.80 10.43
CA LEU A 155 -0.82 -3.00 10.60
C LEU A 155 -1.44 -4.00 9.60
N THR A 156 -0.59 -4.87 9.04
CA THR A 156 -1.04 -5.86 8.04
C THR A 156 -1.20 -7.23 8.69
N ASP A 157 -2.40 -7.81 8.65
CA ASP A 157 -2.68 -9.14 9.20
C ASP A 157 -2.01 -10.26 8.39
N VAL A 158 -2.01 -10.13 7.06
CA VAL A 158 -1.46 -11.12 6.12
C VAL A 158 -0.56 -10.48 5.08
N SER A 159 0.67 -10.94 4.98
CA SER A 159 1.65 -10.49 3.98
C SER A 159 1.90 -11.57 2.93
N VAL A 160 1.63 -11.27 1.66
CA VAL A 160 1.93 -12.13 0.49
C VAL A 160 3.16 -11.57 -0.21
N ILE A 161 4.26 -12.29 -0.21
CA ILE A 161 5.55 -11.81 -0.72
C ILE A 161 6.07 -12.71 -1.83
N ASN A 162 6.33 -12.13 -3.01
CA ASN A 162 7.08 -12.81 -4.06
C ASN A 162 8.57 -12.83 -3.69
N ILE A 163 9.13 -14.03 -3.57
CA ILE A 163 10.51 -14.28 -3.15
C ILE A 163 11.47 -14.57 -4.32
N ASP A 164 11.07 -14.31 -5.55
CA ASP A 164 11.89 -14.56 -6.75
C ASP A 164 13.04 -13.58 -6.93
N THR A 165 13.03 -12.46 -6.21
CA THR A 165 14.08 -11.44 -6.19
C THR A 165 14.77 -11.41 -4.82
N ALA A 166 16.02 -10.89 -4.79
CA ALA A 166 16.77 -10.75 -3.54
C ALA A 166 16.04 -9.83 -2.55
N GLU A 167 15.41 -8.78 -3.05
CA GLU A 167 14.65 -7.81 -2.25
C GLU A 167 13.38 -8.44 -1.66
N GLY A 168 12.66 -9.22 -2.45
CA GLY A 168 11.47 -9.95 -1.97
C GLY A 168 11.83 -10.99 -0.92
N LEU A 169 12.89 -11.76 -1.16
CA LEU A 169 13.41 -12.72 -0.19
C LEU A 169 13.87 -12.03 1.10
N PHE A 170 14.58 -10.91 1.00
CA PHE A 170 14.99 -10.13 2.15
C PHE A 170 13.79 -9.63 2.96
N LEU A 171 12.78 -9.08 2.28
CA LEU A 171 11.54 -8.62 2.94
C LEU A 171 10.84 -9.76 3.67
N PHE A 172 10.70 -10.92 3.01
CA PHE A 172 10.12 -12.11 3.61
C PHE A 172 10.87 -12.54 4.87
N GLN A 173 12.21 -12.65 4.80
CA GLN A 173 13.03 -13.03 5.95
C GLN A 173 12.93 -12.02 7.09
N ARG A 174 12.89 -10.72 6.77
CA ARG A 174 12.76 -9.65 7.76
C ARG A 174 11.44 -9.69 8.51
N LEU A 175 10.35 -9.98 7.81
CA LEU A 175 9.01 -10.07 8.40
C LEU A 175 8.77 -11.36 9.18
N ASN A 176 9.48 -12.45 8.85
CA ASN A 176 9.32 -13.74 9.54
C ASN A 176 9.71 -13.71 11.04
N THR A 177 10.18 -12.57 11.53
CA THR A 177 10.44 -12.33 12.95
C THR A 177 9.27 -11.65 13.67
N VAL A 178 8.16 -11.38 12.98
CA VAL A 178 6.99 -10.67 13.49
C VAL A 178 5.79 -11.65 13.49
N GLU A 179 4.82 -11.47 14.37
CA GLU A 179 3.66 -12.35 14.52
C GLU A 179 2.63 -12.32 13.37
N ASN A 180 2.98 -11.78 12.23
CA ASN A 180 2.11 -11.67 11.06
C ASN A 180 2.05 -12.97 10.26
N LYS A 181 0.88 -13.31 9.74
CA LYS A 181 0.75 -14.44 8.81
C LYS A 181 1.43 -14.11 7.49
N MET A 182 2.39 -14.94 7.08
CA MET A 182 3.17 -14.74 5.87
C MET A 182 2.95 -15.85 4.85
N ILE A 183 2.83 -15.45 3.58
CA ILE A 183 2.71 -16.35 2.45
C ILE A 183 3.80 -15.98 1.44
N ALA A 184 4.75 -16.90 1.24
CA ALA A 184 5.72 -16.77 0.15
C ALA A 184 5.10 -17.27 -1.16
N ILE A 185 5.32 -16.53 -2.24
CA ILE A 185 5.01 -16.98 -3.59
C ILE A 185 6.27 -16.96 -4.45
N SER A 186 6.41 -17.96 -5.32
CA SER A 186 7.53 -18.06 -6.26
C SER A 186 7.10 -18.74 -7.55
N SER A 187 7.60 -18.24 -8.67
CA SER A 187 7.52 -18.89 -9.97
C SER A 187 8.69 -19.85 -10.25
N LYS A 188 9.72 -19.85 -9.37
CA LYS A 188 10.99 -20.57 -9.55
C LYS A 188 11.13 -21.79 -8.65
N LEU A 189 10.39 -21.84 -7.56
CA LEU A 189 10.40 -22.98 -6.63
C LEU A 189 9.30 -23.98 -7.03
N ASN A 190 9.68 -25.24 -7.27
CA ASN A 190 8.73 -26.34 -7.27
C ASN A 190 8.37 -26.60 -5.79
N ILE A 191 7.20 -26.15 -5.40
CA ILE A 191 6.62 -26.38 -4.08
C ILE A 191 5.97 -27.77 -4.10
#